data_d32015c73d2450f8c6ff3c688fcb0537
#
_entry.id   d32015c73d2450f8c6ff3c688fcb0537
#
_cell.length_a   1.000
_cell.length_b   1.000
_cell.length_c   1.000
_cell.angle_alpha   90.00
_cell.angle_beta   90.00
_cell.angle_gamma   90.00
#
_symmetry.space_group_name_H-M   'P 1'
#
loop_
_entity.id
_entity.type
_entity.pdbx_description
1 polymer ?
#
loop_
_entity_poly.entity_id
_entity_poly.type
_entity_poly.pdbx_seq_one_letter_code
_entity_poly.pdbx_strand_id
1 'polypeptide(L)'
;VSTVPGLTKRFSILQIALFVLTLSALAVIPPKSRCYAQEAAKPAAPKPKYRLSSDSLPQEETPKGKLEGPFLFKSKILVGTVRKYWVYVPAQYDASKPACVLVFQDGQRATNPNGVLRVPNVLDNLIFKRQMPVTIGIFITPGQLGEEYPETLGFSNPNNRSVEYDSLGDAYARFIVEEMLPEVGKTYNLTKDPEGRAIGGASSGAICAFTVAWERPNEFRKVISLIGSFTDIRGGHVYPELVRKNKRKPIRIFVEDGFDDNRRPDNLKRDWHIQNQLMVAALKDKRYDLNYVFGEGGHSDDHGGAILPDILRWIFRDFEK
;
A
#
# COMPACT_ATOMS: atom_id res chain seq x y z
N VAL A 1 56.25 -33.00 21.81
CA VAL A 1 57.67 -32.93 21.56
C VAL A 1 57.96 -31.54 21.03
N SER A 2 58.60 -30.78 21.90
CA SER A 2 59.68 -29.79 21.70
C SER A 2 59.25 -28.37 21.31
N THR A 3 59.06 -27.48 22.21
CA THR A 3 59.95 -26.56 23.00
C THR A 3 60.46 -25.35 22.23
N VAL A 4 60.09 -24.20 22.76
CA VAL A 4 60.58 -22.83 22.87
C VAL A 4 62.13 -22.74 22.93
N PRO A 5 62.91 -21.63 22.76
CA PRO A 5 62.75 -20.28 23.30
C PRO A 5 63.22 -19.13 22.36
N GLY A 6 62.89 -17.89 22.51
CA GLY A 6 63.27 -16.89 23.50
C GLY A 6 64.51 -16.09 23.13
N LEU A 7 64.39 -14.75 23.10
CA LEU A 7 65.42 -13.85 23.68
C LEU A 7 65.02 -12.36 23.59
N THR A 8 64.96 -11.80 24.75
CA THR A 8 64.97 -10.41 25.12
C THR A 8 66.29 -9.72 24.73
N LYS A 9 66.25 -8.44 24.41
CA LYS A 9 67.31 -7.48 24.79
C LYS A 9 66.80 -6.05 24.95
N ARG A 10 66.92 -5.58 26.15
CA ARG A 10 66.92 -4.17 26.59
C ARG A 10 68.23 -3.53 26.21
N PHE A 11 68.25 -2.17 26.10
CA PHE A 11 69.25 -1.16 26.56
C PHE A 11 68.81 0.18 25.96
N SER A 12 68.48 1.20 26.68
CA SER A 12 68.98 1.99 27.77
C SER A 12 69.74 3.25 27.30
N ILE A 13 69.14 4.41 27.55
CA ILE A 13 69.63 5.67 28.16
C ILE A 13 70.80 6.42 27.52
N LEU A 14 70.68 7.67 27.24
CA LEU A 14 71.20 8.87 27.87
C LEU A 14 71.61 10.00 26.88
N GLN A 15 71.11 11.21 27.22
CA GLN A 15 71.72 12.55 27.17
C GLN A 15 71.93 13.16 25.77
N ILE A 16 71.75 14.47 25.55
CA ILE A 16 72.05 15.72 26.26
C ILE A 16 71.25 16.88 25.61
N ALA A 17 70.90 17.85 26.43
CA ALA A 17 70.23 19.10 26.09
C ALA A 17 71.13 20.03 25.25
N LEU A 18 70.56 20.79 24.35
CA LEU A 18 71.07 22.04 23.90
C LEU A 18 69.96 23.07 23.67
N PHE A 19 69.90 24.07 24.49
CA PHE A 19 69.03 25.22 24.46
C PHE A 19 69.43 26.12 23.28
N VAL A 20 68.53 26.36 22.34
CA VAL A 20 68.63 27.53 21.45
C VAL A 20 67.29 28.20 21.43
N LEU A 21 67.24 29.37 22.11
CA LEU A 21 66.10 30.29 21.97
C LEU A 21 66.09 30.88 20.56
N THR A 22 65.03 30.63 19.81
CA THR A 22 64.71 31.51 18.70
C THR A 22 63.25 31.98 18.90
N LEU A 23 63.08 33.26 19.12
CA LEU A 23 61.81 33.96 19.06
C LEU A 23 61.23 33.77 17.63
N SER A 24 60.19 33.05 17.52
CA SER A 24 59.39 33.04 16.32
C SER A 24 58.03 33.66 16.62
N ALA A 25 57.76 34.77 15.98
CA ALA A 25 56.50 35.49 16.06
C ALA A 25 55.32 34.53 15.66
N LEU A 26 54.42 34.25 16.60
CA LEU A 26 53.15 33.60 16.29
C LEU A 26 52.30 34.59 15.49
N ALA A 27 52.24 34.40 14.20
CA ALA A 27 51.14 34.94 13.37
C ALA A 27 49.85 34.22 13.73
N VAL A 28 48.97 34.91 14.44
CA VAL A 28 47.59 34.45 14.68
C VAL A 28 46.85 34.45 13.33
N ILE A 29 46.73 33.30 12.72
CA ILE A 29 45.87 33.10 11.55
C ILE A 29 44.44 33.00 12.07
N PRO A 30 43.51 33.91 11.71
CA PRO A 30 42.12 33.78 12.10
C PRO A 30 41.53 32.50 11.49
N PRO A 31 40.63 31.77 12.19
CA PRO A 31 40.02 30.60 11.66
C PRO A 31 39.20 30.99 10.42
N LYS A 32 39.51 30.40 9.26
CA LYS A 32 38.69 30.49 8.07
C LYS A 32 37.32 29.93 8.44
N SER A 33 36.34 30.80 8.67
CA SER A 33 34.94 30.43 8.71
C SER A 33 34.59 29.74 7.39
N ARG A 34 34.49 28.43 7.42
CA ARG A 34 33.84 27.68 6.34
C ARG A 34 32.38 28.10 6.36
N CYS A 35 32.01 29.05 5.50
CA CYS A 35 30.66 29.19 5.06
C CYS A 35 30.29 27.85 4.39
N TYR A 36 29.60 26.99 5.11
CA TYR A 36 28.81 25.95 4.48
C TYR A 36 27.72 26.70 3.70
N ALA A 37 27.88 26.82 2.40
CA ALA A 37 26.79 27.17 1.52
C ALA A 37 25.72 26.08 1.76
N GLN A 38 24.66 26.48 2.44
CA GLN A 38 23.47 25.65 2.60
C GLN A 38 22.96 25.44 1.16
N GLU A 39 23.16 24.24 0.65
CA GLU A 39 22.68 23.86 -0.67
C GLU A 39 21.17 24.11 -0.63
N ALA A 40 20.73 25.14 -1.35
CA ALA A 40 19.33 25.48 -1.39
C ALA A 40 18.57 24.24 -1.86
N ALA A 41 17.73 23.68 -0.99
CA ALA A 41 16.91 22.54 -1.31
C ALA A 41 16.19 22.84 -2.63
N LYS A 42 16.40 21.99 -3.63
CA LYS A 42 15.75 22.09 -4.94
C LYS A 42 14.25 22.25 -4.67
N PRO A 43 13.58 23.29 -5.19
CA PRO A 43 12.15 23.45 -4.93
C PRO A 43 11.44 22.17 -5.34
N ALA A 44 10.69 21.58 -4.40
CA ALA A 44 9.90 20.40 -4.67
C ALA A 44 8.99 20.72 -5.86
N ALA A 45 8.94 19.82 -6.86
CA ALA A 45 8.02 19.98 -7.98
C ALA A 45 6.61 20.21 -7.42
N PRO A 46 5.85 21.17 -7.97
CA PRO A 46 4.51 21.46 -7.50
C PRO A 46 3.69 20.18 -7.58
N LYS A 47 3.17 19.73 -6.43
CA LYS A 47 2.29 18.55 -6.38
C LYS A 47 1.07 18.84 -7.22
N PRO A 48 0.65 17.92 -8.11
CA PRO A 48 -0.59 18.07 -8.84
C PRO A 48 -1.72 18.25 -7.82
N LYS A 49 -2.51 19.31 -7.98
CA LYS A 49 -3.60 19.62 -7.05
C LYS A 49 -4.85 18.84 -7.44
N TYR A 50 -4.83 17.54 -7.18
CA TYR A 50 -6.05 16.77 -7.24
C TYR A 50 -6.99 17.24 -6.14
N ARG A 51 -8.22 17.60 -6.51
CA ARG A 51 -9.25 18.04 -5.56
C ARG A 51 -10.23 16.89 -5.33
N LEU A 52 -10.53 16.63 -4.08
CA LEU A 52 -11.61 15.73 -3.72
C LEU A 52 -12.95 16.30 -4.23
N SER A 53 -13.77 15.44 -4.82
CA SER A 53 -15.13 15.78 -5.18
C SER A 53 -16.03 15.86 -3.93
N SER A 54 -17.23 16.44 -4.09
CA SER A 54 -18.23 16.43 -3.03
C SER A 54 -18.57 15.01 -2.54
N ASP A 55 -18.45 14.00 -3.41
CA ASP A 55 -18.72 12.62 -3.04
C ASP A 55 -17.66 11.99 -2.13
N SER A 56 -16.50 12.61 -2.01
CA SER A 56 -15.46 12.20 -1.05
C SER A 56 -15.53 12.96 0.27
N LEU A 57 -16.41 13.94 0.39
CA LEU A 57 -16.54 14.80 1.56
C LEU A 57 -17.83 14.47 2.34
N PRO A 58 -17.87 14.70 3.66
CA PRO A 58 -19.11 14.59 4.42
C PRO A 58 -20.18 15.52 3.84
N GLN A 59 -21.40 15.00 3.67
CA GLN A 59 -22.58 15.75 3.26
C GLN A 59 -23.59 15.75 4.40
N GLU A 60 -24.25 16.88 4.65
CA GLU A 60 -25.21 17.01 5.77
C GLU A 60 -26.42 16.12 5.58
N GLU A 61 -26.93 15.98 4.35
CA GLU A 61 -28.11 15.20 4.02
C GLU A 61 -27.84 13.69 3.90
N THR A 62 -26.57 13.28 3.87
CA THR A 62 -26.22 11.88 3.70
C THR A 62 -26.16 11.16 5.04
N PRO A 63 -27.03 10.15 5.27
CA PRO A 63 -26.94 9.30 6.45
C PRO A 63 -25.58 8.64 6.56
N LYS A 64 -24.94 8.77 7.71
CA LYS A 64 -23.61 8.23 7.95
C LYS A 64 -23.70 6.79 8.40
N GLY A 65 -22.90 5.93 7.75
CA GLY A 65 -22.65 4.60 8.22
C GLY A 65 -21.81 4.60 9.51
N LYS A 66 -21.66 3.43 10.09
CA LYS A 66 -20.89 3.19 11.31
C LYS A 66 -19.55 2.54 10.94
N LEU A 67 -18.45 3.15 11.39
CA LEU A 67 -17.13 2.54 11.33
C LEU A 67 -16.82 1.90 12.69
N GLU A 68 -16.75 0.59 12.73
CA GLU A 68 -16.46 -0.20 13.93
C GLU A 68 -15.01 -0.65 13.94
N GLY A 69 -14.40 -0.71 15.12
CA GLY A 69 -13.00 -1.07 15.30
C GLY A 69 -12.13 0.11 15.76
N PRO A 70 -10.79 -0.02 15.74
CA PRO A 70 -10.09 -1.21 15.24
C PRO A 70 -10.27 -2.44 16.12
N PHE A 71 -10.47 -3.58 15.47
CA PHE A 71 -10.43 -4.89 16.11
C PHE A 71 -9.06 -5.52 15.88
N LEU A 72 -8.59 -6.33 16.83
CA LEU A 72 -7.38 -7.12 16.66
C LEU A 72 -7.74 -8.52 16.15
N PHE A 73 -6.95 -9.00 15.20
CA PHE A 73 -7.11 -10.33 14.61
C PHE A 73 -5.76 -11.06 14.53
N LYS A 74 -5.71 -12.28 15.06
CA LYS A 74 -4.57 -13.20 14.94
C LYS A 74 -4.88 -14.22 13.86
N SER A 75 -4.09 -14.25 12.80
CA SER A 75 -4.28 -15.19 11.71
C SER A 75 -3.70 -16.56 12.04
N LYS A 76 -4.42 -17.61 11.66
CA LYS A 76 -3.95 -19.00 11.70
C LYS A 76 -3.29 -19.39 10.37
N ILE A 77 -3.63 -18.71 9.28
CA ILE A 77 -3.07 -18.92 7.93
C ILE A 77 -1.75 -18.16 7.80
N LEU A 78 -1.74 -16.87 8.17
CA LEU A 78 -0.54 -16.04 8.22
C LEU A 78 0.05 -16.11 9.64
N VAL A 79 0.60 -17.27 9.97
CA VAL A 79 1.00 -17.65 11.33
C VAL A 79 1.98 -16.65 11.94
N GLY A 80 1.78 -16.34 13.22
CA GLY A 80 2.63 -15.41 13.97
C GLY A 80 2.34 -13.93 13.69
N THR A 81 1.26 -13.62 12.96
CA THR A 81 0.87 -12.25 12.67
C THR A 81 -0.40 -11.81 13.39
N VAL A 82 -0.39 -10.59 13.87
CA VAL A 82 -1.54 -9.84 14.38
C VAL A 82 -1.79 -8.62 13.51
N ARG A 83 -3.05 -8.24 13.33
CA ARG A 83 -3.44 -7.07 12.53
C ARG A 83 -4.62 -6.35 13.11
N LYS A 84 -4.81 -5.10 12.71
CA LYS A 84 -6.02 -4.34 12.98
C LYS A 84 -6.94 -4.41 11.77
N TYR A 85 -8.26 -4.45 12.02
CA TYR A 85 -9.24 -4.27 10.96
C TYR A 85 -10.42 -3.43 11.47
N TRP A 86 -11.11 -2.81 10.54
CA TRP A 86 -12.34 -2.05 10.78
C TRP A 86 -13.44 -2.59 9.87
N VAL A 87 -14.66 -2.48 10.33
CA VAL A 87 -15.85 -2.79 9.54
C VAL A 87 -16.67 -1.51 9.41
N TYR A 88 -16.90 -1.08 8.18
CA TYR A 88 -17.84 -0.01 7.88
C TYR A 88 -19.17 -0.63 7.49
N VAL A 89 -20.24 -0.19 8.17
CA VAL A 89 -21.61 -0.63 7.93
C VAL A 89 -22.43 0.57 7.47
N PRO A 90 -22.92 0.60 6.22
CA PRO A 90 -23.70 1.74 5.74
C PRO A 90 -25.03 1.87 6.48
N ALA A 91 -25.55 3.10 6.59
CA ALA A 91 -26.83 3.36 7.25
C ALA A 91 -28.02 2.62 6.60
N GLN A 92 -27.89 2.24 5.33
CA GLN A 92 -28.89 1.51 4.55
C GLN A 92 -28.79 -0.02 4.69
N TYR A 93 -27.87 -0.52 5.54
CA TYR A 93 -27.72 -1.96 5.74
C TYR A 93 -28.97 -2.59 6.36
N ASP A 94 -29.42 -3.68 5.77
CA ASP A 94 -30.53 -4.51 6.23
C ASP A 94 -30.02 -5.96 6.39
N ALA A 95 -30.01 -6.45 7.62
CA ALA A 95 -29.50 -7.79 7.93
C ALA A 95 -30.30 -8.94 7.23
N SER A 96 -31.51 -8.68 6.78
CA SER A 96 -32.32 -9.66 6.03
C SER A 96 -31.83 -9.88 4.60
N LYS A 97 -30.98 -8.96 4.08
CA LYS A 97 -30.45 -8.98 2.71
C LYS A 97 -28.93 -9.08 2.71
N PRO A 98 -28.33 -9.91 1.86
CA PRO A 98 -26.87 -9.96 1.78
C PRO A 98 -26.32 -8.66 1.18
N ALA A 99 -25.43 -8.00 1.92
CA ALA A 99 -24.73 -6.80 1.44
C ALA A 99 -23.54 -7.14 0.56
N CYS A 100 -23.24 -6.29 -0.41
CA CYS A 100 -21.96 -6.34 -1.12
C CYS A 100 -20.78 -6.13 -0.18
N VAL A 101 -19.57 -6.48 -0.62
CA VAL A 101 -18.36 -6.37 0.18
C VAL A 101 -17.28 -5.58 -0.58
N LEU A 102 -16.64 -4.65 0.11
CA LEU A 102 -15.40 -4.01 -0.31
C LEU A 102 -14.32 -4.29 0.72
N VAL A 103 -13.34 -5.14 0.40
CA VAL A 103 -12.13 -5.29 1.18
C VAL A 103 -11.11 -4.26 0.71
N PHE A 104 -10.49 -3.49 1.62
CA PHE A 104 -9.48 -2.51 1.23
C PHE A 104 -8.24 -2.62 2.11
N GLN A 105 -7.10 -2.76 1.43
CA GLN A 105 -5.80 -2.92 2.08
C GLN A 105 -5.31 -1.60 2.68
N ASP A 106 -4.38 -1.68 3.66
CA ASP A 106 -3.91 -0.52 4.42
C ASP A 106 -5.07 0.26 5.06
N GLY A 107 -5.91 -0.46 5.79
CA GLY A 107 -7.19 0.02 6.32
C GLY A 107 -7.13 1.34 7.08
N GLN A 108 -6.05 1.59 7.82
CA GLN A 108 -5.85 2.87 8.52
C GLN A 108 -5.73 4.08 7.58
N ARG A 109 -5.24 3.87 6.35
CA ARG A 109 -5.20 4.93 5.32
C ARG A 109 -6.56 5.12 4.68
N ALA A 110 -7.23 4.02 4.37
CA ALA A 110 -8.54 4.01 3.73
C ALA A 110 -9.62 4.66 4.60
N THR A 111 -9.57 4.44 5.92
CA THR A 111 -10.57 4.95 6.88
C THR A 111 -10.28 6.35 7.41
N ASN A 112 -9.09 6.91 7.15
CA ASN A 112 -8.70 8.22 7.67
C ASN A 112 -9.63 9.33 7.13
N PRO A 113 -10.42 10.01 7.98
CA PRO A 113 -11.36 11.03 7.54
C PRO A 113 -10.68 12.30 7.02
N ASN A 114 -9.41 12.49 7.37
CA ASN A 114 -8.58 13.61 6.91
C ASN A 114 -7.61 13.21 5.79
N GLY A 115 -7.59 11.92 5.42
CA GLY A 115 -6.80 11.42 4.31
C GLY A 115 -7.39 11.77 2.95
N VAL A 116 -6.78 11.28 1.89
CA VAL A 116 -7.26 11.51 0.52
C VAL A 116 -8.24 10.42 0.06
N LEU A 117 -8.16 9.21 0.59
CA LEU A 117 -9.03 8.09 0.18
C LEU A 117 -10.44 8.20 0.77
N ARG A 118 -10.57 8.45 2.08
CA ARG A 118 -11.85 8.68 2.79
C ARG A 118 -12.95 7.69 2.41
N VAL A 119 -12.60 6.42 2.27
CA VAL A 119 -13.51 5.40 1.71
C VAL A 119 -14.88 5.38 2.40
N PRO A 120 -15.01 5.48 3.74
CA PRO A 120 -16.32 5.54 4.39
C PRO A 120 -17.20 6.68 3.89
N ASN A 121 -16.67 7.90 3.71
CA ASN A 121 -17.43 9.03 3.19
C ASN A 121 -17.92 8.79 1.77
N VAL A 122 -17.05 8.18 0.93
CA VAL A 122 -17.42 7.85 -0.45
C VAL A 122 -18.54 6.81 -0.46
N LEU A 123 -18.46 5.78 0.39
CA LEU A 123 -19.52 4.77 0.52
C LEU A 123 -20.82 5.38 0.98
N ASP A 124 -20.81 6.24 2.03
CA ASP A 124 -22.00 6.96 2.49
C ASP A 124 -22.71 7.67 1.34
N ASN A 125 -21.97 8.50 0.60
CA ASN A 125 -22.52 9.33 -0.45
C ASN A 125 -23.04 8.53 -1.65
N LEU A 126 -22.28 7.53 -2.11
CA LEU A 126 -22.65 6.77 -3.30
C LEU A 126 -23.81 5.81 -3.02
N ILE A 127 -23.87 5.19 -1.85
CA ILE A 127 -24.97 4.31 -1.46
C ILE A 127 -26.24 5.12 -1.27
N PHE A 128 -26.17 6.27 -0.59
CA PHE A 128 -27.33 7.17 -0.43
C PHE A 128 -27.89 7.64 -1.78
N LYS A 129 -27.01 8.00 -2.71
CA LYS A 129 -27.37 8.42 -4.06
C LYS A 129 -27.80 7.26 -4.97
N ARG A 130 -27.80 6.02 -4.47
CA ARG A 130 -28.07 4.80 -5.25
C ARG A 130 -27.17 4.66 -6.48
N GLN A 131 -25.93 5.09 -6.37
CA GLN A 131 -24.92 5.01 -7.45
C GLN A 131 -24.05 3.76 -7.31
N MET A 132 -24.15 3.07 -6.17
CA MET A 132 -23.58 1.75 -5.93
C MET A 132 -24.50 0.96 -4.97
N PRO A 133 -24.40 -0.37 -4.91
CA PRO A 133 -25.19 -1.18 -3.99
C PRO A 133 -24.80 -0.95 -2.52
N VAL A 134 -25.68 -1.36 -1.60
CA VAL A 134 -25.37 -1.42 -0.17
C VAL A 134 -24.15 -2.32 0.04
N THR A 135 -23.06 -1.73 0.53
CA THR A 135 -21.74 -2.37 0.58
C THR A 135 -21.12 -2.22 1.96
N ILE A 136 -20.79 -3.34 2.60
CA ILE A 136 -20.00 -3.36 3.82
C ILE A 136 -18.51 -3.24 3.45
N GLY A 137 -17.81 -2.30 4.11
CA GLY A 137 -16.36 -2.12 3.95
C GLY A 137 -15.59 -2.90 5.02
N ILE A 138 -14.57 -3.64 4.61
CA ILE A 138 -13.64 -4.35 5.49
C ILE A 138 -12.25 -3.78 5.24
N PHE A 139 -11.72 -3.04 6.20
CA PHE A 139 -10.46 -2.30 6.08
C PHE A 139 -9.39 -2.97 6.91
N ILE A 140 -8.33 -3.47 6.29
CA ILE A 140 -7.38 -4.40 6.92
C ILE A 140 -5.98 -3.81 6.85
N THR A 141 -5.26 -3.80 8.00
CA THR A 141 -3.83 -3.48 8.01
C THR A 141 -3.00 -4.70 7.59
N PRO A 142 -1.78 -4.50 7.07
CA PRO A 142 -0.83 -5.60 6.98
C PRO A 142 -0.58 -6.18 8.37
N GLY A 143 -0.27 -7.46 8.44
CA GLY A 143 0.03 -8.12 9.71
C GLY A 143 1.36 -7.64 10.28
N GLN A 144 1.40 -7.55 11.59
CA GLN A 144 2.60 -7.34 12.38
C GLN A 144 3.05 -8.68 12.93
N LEU A 145 4.34 -9.01 12.82
CA LEU A 145 4.91 -10.17 13.49
C LEU A 145 4.95 -9.94 15.01
N GLY A 146 4.43 -10.89 15.78
CA GLY A 146 4.35 -10.83 17.24
C GLY A 146 2.94 -10.90 17.78
N GLU A 147 2.82 -10.65 19.09
CA GLU A 147 1.56 -10.77 19.83
C GLU A 147 0.76 -9.47 19.86
N GLU A 148 1.43 -8.33 19.69
CA GLU A 148 0.85 -6.99 19.81
C GLU A 148 0.97 -6.22 18.49
N TYR A 149 -0.01 -5.37 18.25
CA TYR A 149 -0.01 -4.47 17.13
C TYR A 149 0.39 -3.06 17.58
N PRO A 150 1.39 -2.42 16.96
CA PRO A 150 1.84 -1.10 17.38
C PRO A 150 0.72 -0.06 17.26
N GLU A 151 0.70 0.93 18.17
CA GLU A 151 -0.29 2.01 18.15
C GLU A 151 -0.18 2.84 16.87
N THR A 152 1.03 3.12 16.44
CA THR A 152 1.32 3.81 15.20
C THR A 152 1.94 2.85 14.20
N LEU A 153 1.23 2.62 13.10
CA LEU A 153 1.86 2.07 11.92
C LEU A 153 2.69 3.18 11.28
N GLY A 154 3.94 3.18 11.63
CA GLY A 154 4.89 3.75 10.69
C GLY A 154 4.94 2.84 9.45
N PHE A 155 5.42 3.35 8.34
CA PHE A 155 5.94 2.54 7.23
C PHE A 155 7.06 1.58 7.69
N SER A 156 7.26 1.45 8.99
CA SER A 156 8.41 0.88 9.66
C SER A 156 8.36 -0.62 9.87
N ASN A 157 7.30 -1.30 9.45
CA ASN A 157 7.39 -2.74 9.25
C ASN A 157 7.29 -3.09 7.75
N PRO A 158 8.17 -2.52 6.90
CA PRO A 158 8.14 -2.72 5.47
C PRO A 158 8.31 -4.19 5.09
N ASN A 159 9.01 -4.95 5.92
CA ASN A 159 9.35 -6.34 5.61
C ASN A 159 8.11 -7.24 5.68
N ASN A 160 7.28 -7.12 6.72
CA ASN A 160 6.09 -7.98 6.81
C ASN A 160 4.99 -7.54 5.83
N ARG A 161 4.76 -6.23 5.67
CA ARG A 161 3.80 -5.73 4.68
C ARG A 161 4.16 -6.23 3.28
N SER A 162 5.42 -6.14 2.87
CA SER A 162 5.88 -6.65 1.59
C SER A 162 5.80 -8.17 1.51
N VAL A 163 6.06 -8.89 2.61
CA VAL A 163 5.91 -10.36 2.66
C VAL A 163 4.47 -10.76 2.39
N GLU A 164 3.50 -10.09 3.00
CA GLU A 164 2.08 -10.43 2.82
C GLU A 164 1.50 -9.94 1.51
N TYR A 165 1.83 -8.70 1.12
CA TYR A 165 1.14 -8.03 0.01
C TYR A 165 1.79 -8.25 -1.34
N ASP A 166 3.14 -8.28 -1.40
CA ASP A 166 3.85 -8.43 -2.66
C ASP A 166 4.18 -9.88 -3.01
N SER A 167 3.99 -10.84 -2.09
CA SER A 167 4.19 -12.26 -2.38
C SER A 167 3.08 -12.78 -3.28
N LEU A 168 3.49 -13.52 -4.31
CA LEU A 168 2.56 -14.19 -5.21
C LEU A 168 2.03 -15.48 -4.56
N GLY A 169 0.87 -15.95 -5.04
CA GLY A 169 0.23 -17.16 -4.54
C GLY A 169 -0.95 -16.88 -3.61
N ASP A 170 -1.51 -17.94 -3.03
CA ASP A 170 -2.86 -17.89 -2.49
C ASP A 170 -2.96 -17.68 -0.97
N ALA A 171 -1.83 -17.58 -0.25
CA ALA A 171 -1.83 -17.49 1.21
C ALA A 171 -2.66 -16.31 1.74
N TYR A 172 -2.47 -15.12 1.16
CA TYR A 172 -3.27 -13.96 1.55
C TYR A 172 -4.74 -14.06 1.09
N ALA A 173 -4.98 -14.66 -0.07
CA ALA A 173 -6.34 -14.92 -0.54
C ALA A 173 -7.09 -15.89 0.40
N ARG A 174 -6.41 -16.94 0.87
CA ARG A 174 -6.96 -17.85 1.88
C ARG A 174 -7.26 -17.12 3.19
N PHE A 175 -6.35 -16.29 3.66
CA PHE A 175 -6.59 -15.48 4.85
C PHE A 175 -7.88 -14.62 4.72
N ILE A 176 -8.07 -13.95 3.58
CA ILE A 176 -9.29 -13.17 3.35
C ILE A 176 -10.53 -14.06 3.33
N VAL A 177 -10.51 -15.16 2.56
CA VAL A 177 -11.69 -15.99 2.30
C VAL A 177 -12.03 -16.90 3.47
N GLU A 178 -11.01 -17.51 4.08
CA GLU A 178 -11.19 -18.55 5.09
C GLU A 178 -11.20 -17.99 6.54
N GLU A 179 -10.69 -16.76 6.75
CA GLU A 179 -10.64 -16.15 8.08
C GLU A 179 -11.41 -14.82 8.16
N MET A 180 -11.06 -13.81 7.35
CA MET A 180 -11.63 -12.47 7.50
C MET A 180 -13.11 -12.37 7.09
N LEU A 181 -13.49 -12.92 5.95
CA LEU A 181 -14.91 -12.93 5.55
C LEU A 181 -15.78 -13.73 6.52
N PRO A 182 -15.39 -14.92 7.01
CA PRO A 182 -16.12 -15.62 8.06
C PRO A 182 -16.18 -14.85 9.38
N GLU A 183 -15.11 -14.15 9.78
CA GLU A 183 -15.08 -13.35 11.02
C GLU A 183 -16.13 -12.24 10.97
N VAL A 184 -16.14 -11.44 9.91
CA VAL A 184 -17.13 -10.37 9.72
C VAL A 184 -18.53 -10.94 9.48
N GLY A 185 -18.62 -12.09 8.82
CA GLY A 185 -19.86 -12.83 8.56
C GLY A 185 -20.56 -13.38 9.78
N LYS A 186 -19.91 -13.41 10.96
CA LYS A 186 -20.58 -13.75 12.24
C LYS A 186 -21.62 -12.70 12.64
N THR A 187 -21.39 -11.45 12.25
CA THR A 187 -22.21 -10.30 12.64
C THR A 187 -23.06 -9.77 11.49
N TYR A 188 -22.53 -9.83 10.27
CA TYR A 188 -23.12 -9.19 9.11
C TYR A 188 -23.45 -10.20 7.99
N ASN A 189 -24.61 -10.01 7.36
CA ASN A 189 -25.02 -10.82 6.21
C ASN A 189 -24.28 -10.33 4.95
N LEU A 190 -23.16 -11.00 4.63
CA LEU A 190 -22.31 -10.69 3.48
C LEU A 190 -22.74 -11.53 2.27
N THR A 191 -22.75 -10.92 1.08
CA THR A 191 -23.01 -11.68 -0.15
C THR A 191 -21.95 -12.76 -0.37
N LYS A 192 -22.39 -13.91 -0.89
CA LYS A 192 -21.51 -14.98 -1.37
C LYS A 192 -21.28 -14.90 -2.89
N ASP A 193 -22.02 -14.00 -3.57
CA ASP A 193 -21.81 -13.76 -4.99
C ASP A 193 -20.50 -13.02 -5.24
N PRO A 194 -19.55 -13.60 -6.00
CA PRO A 194 -18.29 -12.95 -6.33
C PRO A 194 -18.47 -11.64 -7.12
N GLU A 195 -19.60 -11.45 -7.82
CA GLU A 195 -19.93 -10.18 -8.48
C GLU A 195 -20.29 -9.07 -7.49
N GLY A 196 -20.71 -9.41 -6.28
CA GLY A 196 -20.92 -8.46 -5.19
C GLY A 196 -19.68 -8.18 -4.34
N ARG A 197 -18.52 -8.78 -4.65
CA ARG A 197 -17.30 -8.66 -3.85
C ARG A 197 -16.19 -7.95 -4.61
N ALA A 198 -15.75 -6.82 -4.04
CA ALA A 198 -14.61 -6.03 -4.53
C ALA A 198 -13.46 -6.06 -3.52
N ILE A 199 -12.24 -5.97 -4.03
CA ILE A 199 -11.03 -5.83 -3.24
C ILE A 199 -10.13 -4.76 -3.84
N GLY A 200 -9.52 -3.91 -3.01
CA GLY A 200 -8.70 -2.80 -3.48
C GLY A 200 -7.56 -2.44 -2.54
N GLY A 201 -6.71 -1.57 -3.03
CA GLY A 201 -5.60 -1.01 -2.27
C GLY A 201 -4.70 -0.16 -3.13
N ALA A 202 -3.66 0.37 -2.50
CA ALA A 202 -2.65 1.19 -3.17
C ALA A 202 -1.27 0.57 -3.04
N SER A 203 -0.44 0.71 -4.08
CA SER A 203 0.95 0.22 -4.09
C SER A 203 1.00 -1.30 -3.89
N SER A 204 1.71 -1.79 -2.87
CA SER A 204 1.68 -3.22 -2.50
C SER A 204 0.27 -3.71 -2.17
N GLY A 205 -0.61 -2.85 -1.61
CA GLY A 205 -2.01 -3.20 -1.38
C GLY A 205 -2.79 -3.47 -2.68
N ALA A 206 -2.43 -2.81 -3.76
CA ALA A 206 -3.06 -3.00 -5.07
C ALA A 206 -2.68 -4.33 -5.72
N ILE A 207 -1.39 -4.70 -5.71
CA ILE A 207 -0.97 -6.01 -6.22
C ILE A 207 -1.53 -7.13 -5.34
N CYS A 208 -1.60 -6.94 -4.02
CA CYS A 208 -2.25 -7.87 -3.10
C CYS A 208 -3.72 -8.09 -3.50
N ALA A 209 -4.47 -7.01 -3.73
CA ALA A 209 -5.86 -7.09 -4.16
C ALA A 209 -6.02 -7.84 -5.49
N PHE A 210 -5.16 -7.57 -6.46
CA PHE A 210 -5.16 -8.30 -7.72
C PHE A 210 -4.83 -9.78 -7.51
N THR A 211 -3.82 -10.10 -6.68
CA THR A 211 -3.43 -11.47 -6.36
C THR A 211 -4.59 -12.26 -5.74
N VAL A 212 -5.34 -11.66 -4.81
CA VAL A 212 -6.52 -12.31 -4.23
C VAL A 212 -7.56 -12.67 -5.30
N ALA A 213 -7.92 -11.72 -6.16
CA ALA A 213 -8.88 -11.99 -7.23
C ALA A 213 -8.31 -12.97 -8.28
N TRP A 214 -7.02 -12.92 -8.55
CA TRP A 214 -6.35 -13.85 -9.45
C TRP A 214 -6.38 -15.29 -8.94
N GLU A 215 -6.10 -15.51 -7.66
CA GLU A 215 -6.09 -16.84 -7.04
C GLU A 215 -7.50 -17.35 -6.72
N ARG A 216 -8.44 -16.45 -6.41
CA ARG A 216 -9.82 -16.78 -6.00
C ARG A 216 -10.88 -16.03 -6.83
N PRO A 217 -10.91 -16.20 -8.17
CA PRO A 217 -11.87 -15.49 -9.03
C PRO A 217 -13.33 -15.91 -8.81
N ASN A 218 -13.57 -17.00 -8.08
CA ASN A 218 -14.89 -17.43 -7.64
C ASN A 218 -15.32 -16.79 -6.31
N GLU A 219 -14.45 -16.01 -5.70
CA GLU A 219 -14.70 -15.26 -4.46
C GLU A 219 -14.69 -13.75 -4.68
N PHE A 220 -13.76 -13.25 -5.51
CA PHE A 220 -13.61 -11.83 -5.83
C PHE A 220 -13.49 -11.64 -7.34
N ARG A 221 -14.35 -10.79 -7.91
CA ARG A 221 -14.32 -10.45 -9.33
C ARG A 221 -14.08 -8.98 -9.63
N LYS A 222 -13.95 -8.14 -8.63
CA LYS A 222 -13.79 -6.70 -8.77
C LYS A 222 -12.53 -6.24 -8.06
N VAL A 223 -11.63 -5.58 -8.82
CA VAL A 223 -10.32 -5.13 -8.31
C VAL A 223 -10.15 -3.62 -8.50
N ILE A 224 -9.69 -2.94 -7.45
CA ILE A 224 -9.26 -1.54 -7.47
C ILE A 224 -7.76 -1.53 -7.24
N SER A 225 -7.00 -1.11 -8.26
CA SER A 225 -5.55 -1.01 -8.22
C SER A 225 -5.12 0.45 -8.34
N LEU A 226 -4.68 1.05 -7.25
CA LEU A 226 -4.15 2.41 -7.22
C LEU A 226 -2.62 2.33 -7.11
N ILE A 227 -1.88 3.00 -8.01
CA ILE A 227 -0.41 3.03 -8.06
C ILE A 227 0.21 1.64 -7.83
N GLY A 228 -0.28 0.62 -8.54
CA GLY A 228 -0.03 -0.79 -8.25
C GLY A 228 1.43 -1.21 -8.32
N SER A 229 1.91 -1.97 -7.34
CA SER A 229 3.29 -2.51 -7.30
C SER A 229 3.44 -3.77 -8.14
N PHE A 230 3.03 -3.75 -9.43
CA PHE A 230 3.31 -4.87 -10.35
C PHE A 230 4.79 -4.95 -10.73
N THR A 231 5.65 -4.68 -9.77
CA THR A 231 7.11 -4.56 -9.93
C THR A 231 7.84 -5.72 -9.26
N ASP A 232 9.16 -5.79 -9.48
CA ASP A 232 10.01 -6.83 -8.91
C ASP A 232 10.39 -6.54 -7.44
N ILE A 233 9.36 -6.37 -6.57
CA ILE A 233 9.57 -6.39 -5.12
C ILE A 233 9.72 -7.84 -4.66
N ARG A 234 8.73 -8.67 -5.00
CA ARG A 234 8.71 -10.12 -4.75
C ARG A 234 8.19 -10.89 -5.98
N GLY A 235 8.60 -10.45 -7.16
CA GLY A 235 8.24 -11.11 -8.41
C GLY A 235 6.97 -10.59 -9.09
N GLY A 236 6.34 -9.52 -8.61
CA GLY A 236 5.09 -8.97 -9.17
C GLY A 236 5.16 -8.61 -10.66
N HIS A 237 6.35 -8.29 -11.17
CA HIS A 237 6.61 -7.98 -12.58
C HIS A 237 6.28 -9.13 -13.55
N VAL A 238 6.03 -10.34 -13.04
CA VAL A 238 5.64 -11.49 -13.89
C VAL A 238 4.14 -11.49 -14.25
N TYR A 239 3.31 -10.68 -13.58
CA TYR A 239 1.87 -10.69 -13.83
C TYR A 239 1.46 -10.37 -15.25
N PRO A 240 2.05 -9.40 -15.97
CA PRO A 240 1.69 -9.17 -17.38
C PRO A 240 1.84 -10.43 -18.24
N GLU A 241 2.88 -11.22 -18.01
CA GLU A 241 3.09 -12.47 -18.72
C GLU A 241 2.14 -13.58 -18.25
N LEU A 242 1.91 -13.70 -16.95
CA LEU A 242 0.93 -14.65 -16.40
C LEU A 242 -0.47 -14.40 -16.94
N VAL A 243 -0.90 -13.13 -17.03
CA VAL A 243 -2.19 -12.75 -17.64
C VAL A 243 -2.26 -13.22 -19.08
N ARG A 244 -1.21 -13.02 -19.89
CA ARG A 244 -1.19 -13.44 -21.30
C ARG A 244 -1.21 -14.96 -21.47
N LYS A 245 -0.46 -15.69 -20.64
CA LYS A 245 -0.32 -17.16 -20.73
C LYS A 245 -1.53 -17.94 -20.24
N ASN A 246 -2.34 -17.37 -19.37
CA ASN A 246 -3.48 -18.07 -18.78
C ASN A 246 -4.80 -17.78 -19.51
N LYS A 247 -5.81 -18.63 -19.29
CA LYS A 247 -7.19 -18.33 -19.68
C LYS A 247 -7.66 -17.08 -18.92
N ARG A 248 -8.44 -16.23 -19.62
CA ARG A 248 -9.04 -15.05 -19.01
C ARG A 248 -9.89 -15.46 -17.80
N LYS A 249 -9.62 -14.87 -16.66
CA LYS A 249 -10.44 -15.00 -15.45
C LYS A 249 -11.57 -13.96 -15.46
N PRO A 250 -12.71 -14.20 -14.83
CA PRO A 250 -13.84 -13.26 -14.80
C PRO A 250 -13.59 -12.12 -13.81
N ILE A 251 -12.56 -11.32 -14.07
CA ILE A 251 -12.13 -10.22 -13.21
C ILE A 251 -12.40 -8.91 -13.95
N ARG A 252 -13.05 -7.96 -13.27
CA ARG A 252 -13.14 -6.55 -13.61
C ARG A 252 -12.07 -5.80 -12.83
N ILE A 253 -11.31 -4.94 -13.47
CA ILE A 253 -10.25 -4.21 -12.80
C ILE A 253 -10.20 -2.74 -13.23
N PHE A 254 -10.10 -1.84 -12.25
CA PHE A 254 -9.72 -0.46 -12.47
C PHE A 254 -8.25 -0.27 -12.08
N VAL A 255 -7.45 0.28 -12.99
CA VAL A 255 -6.03 0.58 -12.77
C VAL A 255 -5.83 2.09 -12.80
N GLU A 256 -5.29 2.64 -11.74
CA GLU A 256 -4.87 4.03 -11.67
C GLU A 256 -3.37 4.10 -11.38
N ASP A 257 -2.65 5.01 -12.02
CA ASP A 257 -1.23 5.24 -11.80
C ASP A 257 -0.81 6.67 -12.20
N GLY A 258 0.34 7.13 -11.70
CA GLY A 258 0.94 8.41 -12.04
C GLY A 258 1.99 8.30 -13.15
N PHE A 259 2.09 9.32 -14.01
CA PHE A 259 3.12 9.35 -15.06
C PHE A 259 4.55 9.35 -14.52
N ASP A 260 4.76 9.90 -13.32
CA ASP A 260 6.06 10.00 -12.66
C ASP A 260 6.21 8.98 -11.52
N ASP A 261 5.36 7.94 -11.49
CA ASP A 261 5.36 6.97 -10.41
C ASP A 261 6.64 6.15 -10.39
N ASN A 262 7.45 6.36 -9.33
CA ASN A 262 8.68 5.62 -9.02
C ASN A 262 9.47 5.19 -10.25
N ARG A 263 9.74 6.14 -11.16
CA ARG A 263 10.44 5.91 -12.42
C ARG A 263 11.84 5.35 -12.19
N ARG A 264 12.17 4.26 -12.87
CA ARG A 264 13.45 3.56 -12.80
C ARG A 264 13.95 3.19 -14.20
N PRO A 265 14.46 4.17 -14.98
CA PRO A 265 14.94 3.90 -16.35
C PRO A 265 16.09 2.87 -16.42
N ASP A 266 16.86 2.77 -15.33
CA ASP A 266 17.96 1.80 -15.13
C ASP A 266 17.48 0.39 -14.79
N ASN A 267 16.25 0.25 -14.31
CA ASN A 267 15.65 -1.03 -13.93
C ASN A 267 14.15 -1.08 -14.19
N LEU A 268 13.77 -1.40 -15.42
CA LEU A 268 12.37 -1.40 -15.85
C LEU A 268 11.47 -2.34 -15.04
N LYS A 269 12.02 -3.42 -14.47
CA LYS A 269 11.23 -4.30 -13.57
C LYS A 269 10.86 -3.62 -12.25
N ARG A 270 11.53 -2.54 -11.91
CA ARG A 270 11.31 -1.71 -10.73
C ARG A 270 10.77 -0.32 -11.05
N ASP A 271 10.39 -0.06 -12.29
CA ASP A 271 9.72 1.16 -12.74
C ASP A 271 8.20 0.93 -12.64
N TRP A 272 7.54 1.58 -11.67
CA TRP A 272 6.11 1.36 -11.41
C TRP A 272 5.26 1.74 -12.61
N HIS A 273 5.51 2.91 -13.20
CA HIS A 273 4.73 3.37 -14.35
C HIS A 273 4.82 2.39 -15.54
N ILE A 274 6.03 1.95 -15.89
CA ILE A 274 6.22 0.98 -16.97
C ILE A 274 5.52 -0.34 -16.66
N GLN A 275 5.63 -0.83 -15.43
CA GLN A 275 5.00 -2.09 -15.05
C GLN A 275 3.47 -2.01 -15.03
N ASN A 276 2.89 -0.88 -14.60
CA ASN A 276 1.45 -0.66 -14.71
C ASN A 276 0.99 -0.55 -16.17
N GLN A 277 1.76 0.09 -17.05
CA GLN A 277 1.48 0.09 -18.49
C GLN A 277 1.51 -1.32 -19.10
N LEU A 278 2.51 -2.12 -18.74
CA LEU A 278 2.61 -3.52 -19.19
C LEU A 278 1.45 -4.38 -18.69
N MET A 279 1.01 -4.14 -17.44
CA MET A 279 -0.16 -4.81 -16.89
C MET A 279 -1.44 -4.44 -17.63
N VAL A 280 -1.68 -3.14 -17.87
CA VAL A 280 -2.81 -2.65 -18.67
C VAL A 280 -2.79 -3.24 -20.08
N ALA A 281 -1.63 -3.29 -20.73
CA ALA A 281 -1.48 -3.90 -22.05
C ALA A 281 -1.85 -5.39 -22.05
N ALA A 282 -1.37 -6.16 -21.05
CA ALA A 282 -1.70 -7.57 -20.93
C ALA A 282 -3.20 -7.84 -20.69
N LEU A 283 -3.82 -7.02 -19.86
CA LEU A 283 -5.26 -7.10 -19.59
C LEU A 283 -6.08 -6.78 -20.85
N LYS A 284 -5.67 -5.78 -21.64
CA LYS A 284 -6.28 -5.47 -22.95
C LYS A 284 -6.14 -6.61 -23.94
N ASP A 285 -4.92 -7.17 -24.08
CA ASP A 285 -4.65 -8.30 -24.97
C ASP A 285 -5.59 -9.48 -24.70
N LYS A 286 -5.93 -9.69 -23.43
CA LYS A 286 -6.83 -10.77 -22.98
C LYS A 286 -8.29 -10.32 -22.87
N ARG A 287 -8.63 -9.08 -23.29
CA ARG A 287 -9.99 -8.53 -23.28
C ARG A 287 -10.67 -8.60 -21.90
N TYR A 288 -9.93 -8.28 -20.82
CA TYR A 288 -10.52 -8.13 -19.51
C TYR A 288 -11.49 -6.96 -19.47
N ASP A 289 -12.43 -6.99 -18.55
CA ASP A 289 -13.27 -5.85 -18.21
C ASP A 289 -12.41 -4.85 -17.43
N LEU A 290 -11.82 -3.91 -18.16
CA LEU A 290 -10.76 -3.02 -17.71
C LEU A 290 -11.15 -1.57 -17.94
N ASN A 291 -10.96 -0.75 -16.91
CA ASN A 291 -10.79 0.69 -17.05
C ASN A 291 -9.46 1.12 -16.44
N TYR A 292 -8.88 2.20 -16.94
CA TYR A 292 -7.60 2.67 -16.42
C TYR A 292 -7.42 4.15 -16.68
N VAL A 293 -6.62 4.78 -15.83
CA VAL A 293 -6.20 6.18 -15.98
C VAL A 293 -4.76 6.33 -15.52
N PHE A 294 -3.98 7.06 -16.30
CA PHE A 294 -2.66 7.51 -15.91
C PHE A 294 -2.73 9.04 -15.73
N GLY A 295 -2.54 9.50 -14.50
CA GLY A 295 -2.63 10.91 -14.14
C GLY A 295 -1.27 11.56 -13.96
N GLU A 296 -1.28 12.86 -13.68
CA GLU A 296 -0.07 13.58 -13.30
C GLU A 296 0.41 13.17 -11.90
N GLY A 297 1.72 13.22 -11.65
CA GLY A 297 2.32 12.99 -10.35
C GLY A 297 2.96 11.63 -10.19
N GLY A 298 3.49 11.40 -9.00
CA GLY A 298 4.27 10.22 -8.63
C GLY A 298 3.50 9.25 -7.73
N HIS A 299 4.25 8.49 -6.92
CA HIS A 299 3.71 7.45 -6.04
C HIS A 299 2.93 8.04 -4.86
N SER A 300 1.68 8.44 -5.08
CA SER A 300 0.80 8.99 -4.04
C SER A 300 -0.66 8.58 -4.25
N ASP A 301 -1.45 8.57 -3.16
CA ASP A 301 -2.87 8.27 -3.21
C ASP A 301 -3.72 9.46 -3.71
N ASP A 302 -3.13 10.63 -4.01
CA ASP A 302 -3.86 11.86 -4.26
C ASP A 302 -4.80 11.74 -5.47
N HIS A 303 -4.29 11.19 -6.58
CA HIS A 303 -5.09 10.99 -7.79
C HIS A 303 -6.14 9.91 -7.57
N GLY A 304 -5.73 8.73 -7.07
CA GLY A 304 -6.64 7.62 -6.79
C GLY A 304 -7.77 8.02 -5.83
N GLY A 305 -7.45 8.79 -4.78
CA GLY A 305 -8.44 9.31 -3.83
C GLY A 305 -9.41 10.31 -4.46
N ALA A 306 -8.92 11.19 -5.33
CA ALA A 306 -9.77 12.19 -6.01
C ALA A 306 -10.81 11.55 -6.93
N ILE A 307 -10.45 10.45 -7.58
CA ILE A 307 -11.33 9.73 -8.53
C ILE A 307 -11.99 8.49 -7.93
N LEU A 308 -11.79 8.20 -6.64
CA LEU A 308 -12.34 7.01 -5.99
C LEU A 308 -13.87 6.87 -6.13
N PRO A 309 -14.67 7.94 -6.05
CA PRO A 309 -16.10 7.85 -6.33
C PRO A 309 -16.42 7.31 -7.72
N ASP A 310 -15.69 7.73 -8.74
CA ASP A 310 -15.91 7.27 -10.11
C ASP A 310 -15.42 5.84 -10.32
N ILE A 311 -14.33 5.47 -9.65
CA ILE A 311 -13.86 4.07 -9.61
C ILE A 311 -14.94 3.16 -9.04
N LEU A 312 -15.53 3.51 -7.90
CA LEU A 312 -16.55 2.68 -7.25
C LEU A 312 -17.84 2.59 -8.08
N ARG A 313 -18.28 3.69 -8.71
CA ARG A 313 -19.40 3.67 -9.67
C ARG A 313 -19.13 2.68 -10.80
N TRP A 314 -17.94 2.72 -11.37
CA TRP A 314 -17.57 1.85 -12.49
C TRP A 314 -17.43 0.40 -12.06
N ILE A 315 -16.84 0.13 -10.89
CA ILE A 315 -16.63 -1.21 -10.34
C ILE A 315 -17.98 -1.93 -10.10
N PHE A 316 -18.98 -1.21 -9.58
CA PHE A 316 -20.30 -1.75 -9.25
C PHE A 316 -21.40 -1.42 -10.27
N ARG A 317 -21.04 -0.94 -11.48
CA ARG A 317 -22.01 -0.41 -12.46
C ARG A 317 -23.12 -1.36 -12.88
N ASP A 318 -22.86 -2.67 -12.90
CA ASP A 318 -23.81 -3.71 -13.34
C ASP A 318 -24.41 -4.51 -12.18
N PHE A 319 -24.11 -4.14 -10.94
CA PHE A 319 -24.69 -4.81 -9.78
C PHE A 319 -26.02 -4.13 -9.43
N GLU A 320 -27.04 -4.92 -9.07
CA GLU A 320 -28.33 -4.38 -8.67
C GLU A 320 -28.18 -3.42 -7.47
N LYS A 321 -28.87 -2.28 -7.55
CA LYS A 321 -28.73 -1.15 -6.61
C LYS A 321 -29.89 -1.12 -5.62
#